data_e3e5a3562e64aa6c486cb474a66a0823
#
_entry.id   e3e5a3562e64aa6c486cb474a66a0823
#
_cell.length_a   1.000
_cell.length_b   1.000
_cell.length_c   1.000
_cell.angle_alpha   90.00
_cell.angle_beta   90.00
_cell.angle_gamma   90.00
#
_symmetry.space_group_name_H-M   'P 1'
#
loop_
_entity.id
_entity.type
_entity.pdbx_description
1 polymer ?
#
loop_
_entity_poly.entity_id
_entity_poly.type
_entity_poly.pdbx_seq_one_letter_code
_entity_poly.pdbx_strand_id
1 'polypeptide(L)'
;MSVTSTNWVKKWSRPRYRAVVRLLLLVLLASAVAACGGTTEAEGTLPRDPIGTSASTNSDAGKPKKVERCRPGSVKRMGTARTSYAAVVRKRAIAFRQPGKSELARFGRLNINGVPTVFAVLAKRVDRHCGVSWYRVQLPMKPNGITGWIRPYAVNLVPLTTRIAVDLSARRVTLYVRGKKVLAARAAIGTSATPTATGRYYVNQRLIPGDTSGPFGPGALGISAFSEVLTGWTQGGPIAIHGTNRPHLLGQAVSNGCIRIHNDKLARLFRRALAGTPVTVSA
;
A
#
# COMPACT_ATOMS: atom_id res chain seq x y z
N MET A 1 -28.36 -8.08 -25.31
CA MET A 1 -27.51 -7.04 -25.93
C MET A 1 -26.06 -7.34 -25.57
N SER A 2 -25.36 -7.91 -26.54
CA SER A 2 -23.95 -8.34 -26.41
C SER A 2 -23.02 -7.14 -26.46
N VAL A 3 -22.38 -6.80 -25.35
CA VAL A 3 -21.34 -5.75 -25.29
C VAL A 3 -20.03 -6.42 -25.64
N THR A 4 -19.59 -6.28 -26.87
CA THR A 4 -18.32 -6.78 -27.39
C THR A 4 -17.13 -6.17 -26.66
N SER A 5 -16.30 -7.03 -26.06
CA SER A 5 -15.23 -6.73 -25.12
C SER A 5 -13.89 -6.30 -25.75
N THR A 6 -13.85 -5.83 -26.99
CA THR A 6 -12.61 -5.78 -27.79
C THR A 6 -11.83 -4.46 -27.75
N ASN A 7 -12.26 -3.40 -27.03
CA ASN A 7 -11.62 -2.08 -27.11
C ASN A 7 -10.95 -1.51 -25.85
N TRP A 8 -10.81 -2.30 -24.79
CA TRP A 8 -10.29 -1.78 -23.52
C TRP A 8 -8.76 -1.73 -23.41
N VAL A 9 -8.05 -2.53 -24.21
CA VAL A 9 -6.60 -2.74 -24.05
C VAL A 9 -5.73 -1.77 -24.84
N LYS A 10 -6.25 -1.11 -25.90
CA LYS A 10 -5.42 -0.34 -26.84
C LYS A 10 -5.20 1.15 -26.52
N LYS A 11 -5.81 1.73 -25.46
CA LYS A 11 -5.72 3.18 -25.18
C LYS A 11 -4.93 3.56 -23.93
N TRP A 12 -4.16 2.64 -23.35
CA TRP A 12 -3.42 2.85 -22.10
C TRP A 12 -1.94 3.18 -22.31
N SER A 13 -1.55 3.74 -23.47
CA SER A 13 -0.15 4.10 -23.70
C SER A 13 0.08 5.59 -23.47
N ARG A 14 0.78 5.85 -22.35
CA ARG A 14 1.74 6.94 -22.10
C ARG A 14 1.44 7.92 -20.97
N PRO A 15 2.51 8.43 -20.38
CA PRO A 15 2.67 8.60 -18.95
C PRO A 15 2.92 10.08 -18.60
N ARG A 16 2.34 10.53 -17.54
CA ARG A 16 2.79 11.76 -16.85
C ARG A 16 3.60 11.48 -15.57
N TYR A 17 4.09 10.24 -15.42
CA TYR A 17 4.89 9.85 -14.24
C TYR A 17 6.37 10.23 -14.31
N ARG A 18 6.89 10.70 -15.47
CA ARG A 18 8.30 11.10 -15.60
C ARG A 18 8.62 12.48 -15.01
N ALA A 19 7.63 13.33 -14.76
CA ALA A 19 7.87 14.71 -14.30
C ALA A 19 8.04 14.83 -12.77
N VAL A 20 7.45 13.96 -11.97
CA VAL A 20 7.47 14.09 -10.51
C VAL A 20 8.74 13.51 -9.88
N VAL A 21 9.40 12.54 -10.54
CA VAL A 21 10.65 11.95 -10.02
C VAL A 21 11.88 12.81 -10.35
N ARG A 22 11.82 13.68 -11.38
CA ARG A 22 12.93 14.59 -11.71
C ARG A 22 12.97 15.88 -10.88
N LEU A 23 11.88 16.28 -10.23
CA LEU A 23 11.83 17.51 -9.44
C LEU A 23 12.34 17.34 -8.00
N LEU A 24 12.49 16.11 -7.52
CA LEU A 24 13.02 15.83 -6.17
C LEU A 24 14.54 15.59 -6.12
N LEU A 25 15.23 15.59 -7.26
CA LEU A 25 16.69 15.43 -7.35
C LEU A 25 17.46 16.72 -7.64
N LEU A 26 16.79 17.88 -7.80
CA LEU A 26 17.42 19.17 -8.13
C LEU A 26 17.44 20.19 -6.97
N VAL A 27 17.01 19.83 -5.76
CA VAL A 27 17.01 20.75 -4.59
C VAL A 27 18.16 20.47 -3.60
N LEU A 28 19.05 19.52 -3.87
CA LEU A 28 20.17 19.16 -2.95
C LEU A 28 21.56 19.52 -3.44
N LEU A 29 21.71 20.45 -4.39
CA LEU A 29 23.04 20.85 -4.92
C LEU A 29 23.25 22.38 -5.05
N ALA A 30 22.77 23.16 -4.08
CA ALA A 30 23.09 24.59 -4.04
C ALA A 30 23.20 25.09 -2.60
N SER A 31 24.28 24.73 -1.88
CA SER A 31 24.79 25.51 -0.73
C SER A 31 26.16 24.97 -0.34
N ALA A 32 27.18 25.39 -1.06
CA ALA A 32 28.55 25.43 -0.60
C ALA A 32 29.33 26.34 -1.56
N VAL A 33 29.49 27.61 -1.21
CA VAL A 33 30.70 28.45 -1.43
C VAL A 33 30.44 29.86 -0.89
N ALA A 34 31.40 30.30 -0.08
CA ALA A 34 31.78 31.64 0.42
C ALA A 34 31.58 31.79 1.94
N ALA A 35 32.64 31.94 2.72
CA ALA A 35 33.57 33.02 2.72
C ALA A 35 34.82 32.73 3.54
N CYS A 36 35.99 33.10 3.02
CA CYS A 36 37.23 33.33 3.75
C CYS A 36 37.21 34.71 4.39
N GLY A 37 37.89 34.85 5.54
CA GLY A 37 38.53 36.13 5.89
C GLY A 37 38.36 36.57 7.33
N GLY A 38 39.48 36.68 8.08
CA GLY A 38 39.59 37.63 9.20
C GLY A 38 40.16 37.04 10.50
N THR A 39 41.50 37.07 10.59
CA THR A 39 42.33 36.96 11.79
C THR A 39 42.05 38.09 12.78
N THR A 40 42.04 37.84 14.09
CA THR A 40 42.79 38.63 15.11
C THR A 40 42.86 37.86 16.45
N GLU A 41 44.09 37.76 16.94
CA GLU A 41 44.46 37.28 18.26
C GLU A 41 44.03 38.26 19.36
N ALA A 42 43.66 37.73 20.52
CA ALA A 42 43.82 38.41 21.81
C ALA A 42 43.95 37.37 22.91
N GLU A 43 45.14 37.37 23.54
CA GLU A 43 45.47 36.70 24.79
C GLU A 43 44.59 37.22 25.95
N GLY A 44 44.27 36.34 26.89
CA GLY A 44 43.60 36.71 28.14
C GLY A 44 43.54 35.55 29.12
N THR A 45 44.64 35.43 29.89
CA THR A 45 44.84 34.87 31.25
C THR A 45 43.68 34.18 31.97
N LEU A 46 44.02 32.96 32.47
CA LEU A 46 43.30 32.17 33.47
C LEU A 46 43.33 32.83 34.88
N PRO A 47 42.36 32.54 35.71
CA PRO A 47 42.63 32.20 37.12
C PRO A 47 42.14 30.79 37.47
N ARG A 48 42.97 30.12 38.24
CA ARG A 48 42.68 28.89 38.98
C ARG A 48 41.93 29.23 40.26
N ASP A 49 41.02 28.33 40.66
CA ASP A 49 40.84 27.72 42.01
C ASP A 49 39.38 27.46 42.33
N PRO A 50 38.99 26.62 43.29
CA PRO A 50 39.50 25.30 43.64
C PRO A 50 38.42 24.19 43.75
N ILE A 51 38.91 23.00 43.93
CA ILE A 51 38.29 21.74 44.28
C ILE A 51 37.06 21.85 45.21
N GLY A 52 35.91 21.38 44.70
CA GLY A 52 34.72 21.06 45.48
C GLY A 52 34.25 19.66 45.15
N THR A 53 34.70 18.69 45.92
CA THR A 53 34.26 17.30 45.93
C THR A 53 32.80 17.23 46.37
N SER A 54 31.90 16.79 45.46
CA SER A 54 30.63 16.24 45.89
C SER A 54 30.28 15.07 44.93
N ALA A 55 30.62 13.91 45.37
CA ALA A 55 30.14 12.65 44.79
C ALA A 55 28.63 12.52 44.98
N SER A 56 27.86 12.73 43.91
CA SER A 56 26.47 12.25 43.86
C SER A 56 26.42 11.08 42.89
N THR A 57 26.56 9.93 43.49
CA THR A 57 26.34 8.62 42.81
C THR A 57 24.83 8.45 42.57
N ASN A 58 24.33 8.93 41.46
CA ASN A 58 23.08 8.46 40.91
C ASN A 58 23.38 7.38 39.85
N SER A 59 23.60 6.18 40.34
CA SER A 59 23.63 4.96 39.55
C SER A 59 22.18 4.55 39.22
N ASP A 60 21.56 5.25 38.27
CA ASP A 60 20.41 4.68 37.54
C ASP A 60 20.99 3.88 36.35
N ALA A 61 21.54 2.72 36.70
CA ALA A 61 21.93 1.72 35.71
C ALA A 61 20.67 1.19 35.06
N GLY A 62 20.22 1.88 34.00
CA GLY A 62 19.12 1.44 33.17
C GLY A 62 19.31 -0.04 32.79
N LYS A 63 18.39 -0.89 33.21
CA LYS A 63 18.39 -2.33 32.91
C LYS A 63 18.72 -2.51 31.44
N PRO A 64 19.73 -3.32 31.08
CA PRO A 64 20.11 -3.52 29.68
C PRO A 64 18.89 -4.02 28.93
N LYS A 65 18.46 -3.28 27.90
CA LYS A 65 17.41 -3.73 26.98
C LYS A 65 17.82 -5.10 26.49
N LYS A 66 17.08 -6.14 26.90
CA LYS A 66 17.30 -7.54 26.49
C LYS A 66 17.36 -7.56 24.96
N VAL A 67 18.54 -7.72 24.40
CA VAL A 67 18.72 -7.89 22.95
C VAL A 67 17.98 -9.16 22.60
N GLU A 68 16.79 -9.02 22.03
CA GLU A 68 15.97 -10.13 21.59
C GLU A 68 16.71 -10.87 20.48
N ARG A 69 17.41 -11.94 20.85
CA ARG A 69 18.12 -12.80 19.90
C ARG A 69 17.10 -13.33 18.91
N CYS A 70 17.25 -13.00 17.62
CA CYS A 70 16.33 -13.54 16.63
C CYS A 70 16.49 -15.06 16.54
N ARG A 71 15.35 -15.73 16.34
CA ARG A 71 15.35 -17.18 16.08
C ARG A 71 15.37 -17.39 14.56
N PRO A 72 16.41 -18.01 13.98
CA PRO A 72 16.44 -18.34 12.58
C PRO A 72 15.18 -19.06 12.11
N GLY A 73 14.64 -18.70 10.96
CA GLY A 73 13.42 -19.29 10.43
C GLY A 73 12.12 -18.79 11.06
N SER A 74 12.19 -17.97 12.12
CA SER A 74 10.98 -17.41 12.73
C SER A 74 10.24 -16.46 11.78
N VAL A 75 8.91 -16.46 11.92
CA VAL A 75 8.01 -15.61 11.12
C VAL A 75 7.43 -14.53 12.03
N LYS A 76 7.72 -13.27 11.72
CA LYS A 76 7.22 -12.11 12.46
C LYS A 76 6.18 -11.37 11.60
N ARG A 77 4.99 -11.07 12.17
CA ARG A 77 4.00 -10.22 11.50
C ARG A 77 4.60 -8.86 11.18
N MET A 78 4.18 -8.30 10.05
CA MET A 78 4.54 -6.93 9.66
C MET A 78 3.32 -6.03 9.72
N GLY A 79 3.56 -4.80 10.18
CA GLY A 79 2.52 -3.81 10.34
C GLY A 79 1.85 -3.80 11.71
N THR A 80 1.08 -2.77 11.94
CA THR A 80 0.30 -2.49 13.15
C THR A 80 -1.11 -2.03 12.73
N ALA A 81 -1.95 -1.64 13.68
CA ALA A 81 -3.23 -1.00 13.38
C ALA A 81 -3.08 0.34 12.60
N ARG A 82 -1.91 0.98 12.66
CA ARG A 82 -1.64 2.29 12.05
C ARG A 82 -0.69 2.25 10.85
N THR A 83 0.07 1.17 10.68
CA THR A 83 1.08 1.03 9.62
C THR A 83 0.98 -0.33 8.96
N SER A 84 0.98 -0.36 7.64
CA SER A 84 1.07 -1.57 6.82
C SER A 84 2.23 -1.42 5.83
N TYR A 85 2.52 -2.46 5.07
CA TYR A 85 3.61 -2.44 4.10
C TYR A 85 3.14 -2.98 2.75
N ALA A 86 3.51 -2.28 1.69
CA ALA A 86 3.38 -2.73 0.32
C ALA A 86 4.72 -3.26 -0.19
N ALA A 87 4.69 -4.30 -0.99
CA ALA A 87 5.84 -4.82 -1.73
C ALA A 87 5.64 -4.53 -3.23
N VAL A 88 6.40 -3.59 -3.78
CA VAL A 88 6.35 -3.20 -5.19
C VAL A 88 7.37 -4.00 -5.96
N VAL A 89 6.95 -4.74 -6.98
CA VAL A 89 7.84 -5.60 -7.79
C VAL A 89 8.85 -4.76 -8.58
N ARG A 90 10.14 -5.07 -8.46
CA ARG A 90 11.23 -4.36 -9.14
C ARG A 90 11.34 -4.73 -10.61
N LYS A 91 11.52 -6.02 -10.90
CA LYS A 91 11.58 -6.60 -12.26
C LYS A 91 10.62 -7.78 -12.39
N ARG A 92 10.83 -8.80 -11.56
CA ARG A 92 10.03 -10.02 -11.49
C ARG A 92 10.00 -10.54 -10.05
N ALA A 93 8.85 -11.07 -9.62
CA ALA A 93 8.70 -11.78 -8.36
C ALA A 93 8.10 -13.15 -8.62
N ILE A 94 8.63 -14.17 -7.94
CA ILE A 94 8.06 -15.52 -7.91
C ILE A 94 7.48 -15.72 -6.52
N ALA A 95 6.22 -16.10 -6.46
CA ALA A 95 5.52 -16.44 -5.23
C ALA A 95 5.51 -17.95 -5.04
N PHE A 96 5.81 -18.39 -3.83
CA PHE A 96 5.88 -19.79 -3.43
C PHE A 96 4.87 -20.08 -2.32
N ARG A 97 4.34 -21.31 -2.26
CA ARG A 97 3.46 -21.76 -1.18
C ARG A 97 4.22 -21.85 0.15
N GLN A 98 5.44 -22.32 0.09
CA GLN A 98 6.42 -22.34 1.18
C GLN A 98 7.72 -21.67 0.73
N PRO A 99 8.56 -21.15 1.63
CA PRO A 99 9.83 -20.52 1.26
C PRO A 99 10.68 -21.41 0.35
N GLY A 100 10.75 -21.06 -0.93
CA GLY A 100 11.52 -21.75 -1.97
C GLY A 100 10.94 -23.05 -2.47
N LYS A 101 9.73 -23.43 -2.06
CA LYS A 101 9.08 -24.68 -2.50
C LYS A 101 7.67 -24.40 -3.03
N SER A 102 7.24 -25.19 -4.02
CA SER A 102 5.89 -25.14 -4.62
C SER A 102 5.55 -23.75 -5.15
N GLU A 103 6.09 -23.44 -6.32
CA GLU A 103 5.77 -22.19 -7.02
C GLU A 103 4.27 -22.03 -7.21
N LEU A 104 3.72 -20.88 -6.89
CA LEU A 104 2.31 -20.52 -7.05
C LEU A 104 2.08 -19.69 -8.31
N ALA A 105 2.93 -18.67 -8.53
CA ALA A 105 2.77 -17.74 -9.64
C ALA A 105 4.03 -16.91 -9.86
N ARG A 106 4.14 -16.36 -11.06
CA ARG A 106 5.18 -15.39 -11.48
C ARG A 106 4.53 -14.06 -11.80
N PHE A 107 5.14 -12.97 -11.33
CA PHE A 107 4.64 -11.62 -11.51
C PHE A 107 5.72 -10.73 -12.13
N GLY A 108 5.37 -10.02 -13.18
CA GLY A 108 6.21 -8.99 -13.79
C GLY A 108 6.19 -7.69 -12.98
N ARG A 109 7.07 -6.75 -13.38
CA ARG A 109 7.09 -5.39 -12.82
C ARG A 109 5.74 -4.67 -13.01
N LEU A 110 5.12 -4.88 -14.15
CA LEU A 110 3.78 -4.38 -14.45
C LEU A 110 2.80 -5.54 -14.49
N ASN A 111 1.58 -5.30 -14.03
CA ASN A 111 0.48 -6.24 -14.14
C ASN A 111 -0.16 -6.18 -15.54
N ILE A 112 -1.20 -6.97 -15.77
CA ILE A 112 -1.92 -7.07 -17.06
C ILE A 112 -2.52 -5.71 -17.51
N ASN A 113 -2.77 -4.77 -16.58
CA ASN A 113 -3.29 -3.44 -16.88
C ASN A 113 -2.17 -2.39 -17.06
N GLY A 114 -0.90 -2.80 -17.15
CA GLY A 114 0.24 -1.92 -17.39
C GLY A 114 0.64 -1.04 -16.21
N VAL A 115 0.12 -1.30 -15.01
CA VAL A 115 0.48 -0.58 -13.78
C VAL A 115 1.38 -1.43 -12.88
N PRO A 116 2.14 -0.82 -11.96
CA PRO A 116 3.06 -1.57 -11.09
C PRO A 116 2.38 -2.72 -10.34
N THR A 117 3.01 -3.89 -10.36
CA THR A 117 2.59 -5.02 -9.54
C THR A 117 2.95 -4.76 -8.08
N VAL A 118 1.95 -4.82 -7.21
CA VAL A 118 2.08 -4.55 -5.78
C VAL A 118 1.39 -5.65 -4.98
N PHE A 119 1.99 -6.01 -3.84
CA PHE A 119 1.42 -6.95 -2.88
C PHE A 119 1.29 -6.29 -1.50
N ALA A 120 0.31 -6.72 -0.70
CA ALA A 120 0.28 -6.41 0.73
C ALA A 120 1.21 -7.38 1.48
N VAL A 121 2.11 -6.84 2.31
CA VAL A 121 3.04 -7.64 3.13
C VAL A 121 2.38 -7.95 4.47
N LEU A 122 2.33 -9.22 4.82
CA LEU A 122 1.70 -9.73 6.03
C LEU A 122 2.71 -10.10 7.11
N ALA A 123 3.84 -10.70 6.69
CA ALA A 123 4.88 -11.15 7.61
C ALA A 123 6.25 -11.20 6.91
N LYS A 124 7.30 -11.29 7.73
CA LYS A 124 8.67 -11.57 7.30
C LYS A 124 9.20 -12.81 8.00
N ARG A 125 10.01 -13.60 7.29
CA ARG A 125 10.81 -14.68 7.84
C ARG A 125 12.26 -14.23 7.92
N VAL A 126 12.93 -14.50 9.04
CA VAL A 126 14.34 -14.11 9.23
C VAL A 126 15.28 -15.30 9.01
N ASP A 127 16.51 -15.01 8.59
CA ASP A 127 17.60 -15.99 8.45
C ASP A 127 18.45 -16.10 9.73
N ARG A 128 19.57 -16.81 9.63
CA ARG A 128 20.51 -17.01 10.74
C ARG A 128 21.25 -15.73 11.17
N HIS A 129 21.30 -14.73 10.31
CA HIS A 129 21.93 -13.42 10.57
C HIS A 129 20.90 -12.34 10.97
N CYS A 130 19.65 -12.74 11.29
CA CYS A 130 18.52 -11.84 11.59
C CYS A 130 18.08 -10.99 10.41
N GLY A 131 18.61 -11.22 9.21
CA GLY A 131 18.18 -10.60 7.97
C GLY A 131 16.82 -11.14 7.51
N VAL A 132 16.12 -10.37 6.68
CA VAL A 132 14.86 -10.83 6.09
C VAL A 132 15.15 -11.76 4.92
N SER A 133 14.79 -13.03 5.05
CA SER A 133 14.95 -14.04 3.99
C SER A 133 13.75 -14.16 3.05
N TRP A 134 12.54 -13.88 3.56
CA TRP A 134 11.29 -13.96 2.81
C TRP A 134 10.24 -12.98 3.34
N TYR A 135 9.37 -12.49 2.47
CA TYR A 135 8.11 -11.85 2.83
C TYR A 135 6.95 -12.78 2.53
N ARG A 136 6.01 -12.90 3.48
CA ARG A 136 4.69 -13.46 3.22
C ARG A 136 3.78 -12.33 2.75
N VAL A 137 3.22 -12.49 1.56
CA VAL A 137 2.37 -11.47 0.92
C VAL A 137 1.02 -12.05 0.53
N GLN A 138 -0.01 -11.20 0.48
CA GLN A 138 -1.27 -11.55 -0.16
C GLN A 138 -1.13 -11.37 -1.67
N LEU A 139 -1.60 -12.35 -2.43
CA LEU A 139 -1.53 -12.37 -3.89
C LEU A 139 -2.86 -11.93 -4.50
N PRO A 140 -2.85 -11.14 -5.61
CA PRO A 140 -4.06 -10.70 -6.29
C PRO A 140 -4.52 -11.77 -7.30
N MET A 141 -4.93 -12.92 -6.79
CA MET A 141 -5.39 -14.07 -7.59
C MET A 141 -6.39 -14.91 -6.79
N LYS A 142 -7.11 -15.78 -7.47
CA LYS A 142 -8.02 -16.75 -6.85
C LYS A 142 -7.27 -17.94 -6.26
N PRO A 143 -7.76 -18.51 -5.17
CA PRO A 143 -8.92 -18.09 -4.38
C PRO A 143 -8.64 -16.78 -3.61
N ASN A 144 -9.70 -16.03 -3.29
CA ASN A 144 -9.60 -14.79 -2.53
C ASN A 144 -8.80 -14.99 -1.23
N GLY A 145 -7.90 -14.05 -0.93
CA GLY A 145 -7.09 -14.11 0.29
C GLY A 145 -5.86 -15.01 0.23
N ILE A 146 -5.59 -15.68 -0.91
CA ILE A 146 -4.40 -16.54 -1.06
C ILE A 146 -3.12 -15.77 -0.74
N THR A 147 -2.17 -16.43 -0.09
CA THR A 147 -0.88 -15.85 0.29
C THR A 147 0.27 -16.67 -0.28
N GLY A 148 1.40 -16.01 -0.50
CA GLY A 148 2.63 -16.65 -0.94
C GLY A 148 3.86 -16.01 -0.32
N TRP A 149 5.00 -16.68 -0.47
CA TRP A 149 6.30 -16.22 -0.02
C TRP A 149 7.10 -15.71 -1.20
N ILE A 150 7.65 -14.50 -1.09
CA ILE A 150 8.49 -13.86 -2.11
C ILE A 150 9.84 -13.47 -1.53
N ARG A 151 10.86 -13.38 -2.39
CA ARG A 151 12.19 -12.93 -1.99
C ARG A 151 12.25 -11.41 -1.78
N PRO A 152 12.95 -10.91 -0.75
CA PRO A 152 13.09 -9.46 -0.49
C PRO A 152 13.72 -8.70 -1.65
N TYR A 153 14.71 -9.25 -2.31
CA TYR A 153 15.39 -8.60 -3.45
C TYR A 153 14.48 -8.37 -4.66
N ALA A 154 13.36 -9.11 -4.76
CA ALA A 154 12.41 -8.98 -5.87
C ALA A 154 11.52 -7.72 -5.76
N VAL A 155 11.50 -7.07 -4.61
CA VAL A 155 10.56 -5.99 -4.31
C VAL A 155 11.20 -4.80 -3.60
N ASN A 156 10.57 -3.62 -3.74
CA ASN A 156 10.80 -2.48 -2.87
C ASN A 156 9.68 -2.45 -1.82
N LEU A 157 10.06 -2.30 -0.55
CA LEU A 157 9.12 -2.21 0.54
C LEU A 157 8.72 -0.75 0.78
N VAL A 158 7.41 -0.48 0.87
CA VAL A 158 6.85 0.86 1.08
C VAL A 158 5.95 0.83 2.31
N PRO A 159 6.23 1.65 3.33
CA PRO A 159 5.35 1.80 4.48
C PRO A 159 4.09 2.61 4.10
N LEU A 160 2.94 2.21 4.61
CA LEU A 160 1.66 2.85 4.38
C LEU A 160 0.96 3.10 5.72
N THR A 161 0.32 4.27 5.82
CA THR A 161 -0.46 4.66 7.01
C THR A 161 -1.96 4.76 6.74
N THR A 162 -2.38 4.30 5.55
CA THR A 162 -3.78 4.33 5.11
C THR A 162 -4.42 2.96 5.26
N ARG A 163 -5.73 2.94 5.51
CA ARG A 163 -6.59 1.76 5.54
C ARG A 163 -7.98 2.13 5.06
N ILE A 164 -8.61 1.25 4.28
CA ILE A 164 -9.99 1.38 3.83
C ILE A 164 -10.83 0.33 4.57
N ALA A 165 -11.99 0.75 5.08
CA ALA A 165 -13.04 -0.14 5.54
C ALA A 165 -14.27 0.04 4.66
N VAL A 166 -14.83 -1.06 4.19
CA VAL A 166 -16.11 -1.14 3.48
C VAL A 166 -17.06 -1.92 4.38
N ASP A 167 -18.13 -1.28 4.77
CA ASP A 167 -19.23 -1.84 5.53
C ASP A 167 -20.42 -2.01 4.57
N LEU A 168 -20.76 -3.26 4.27
CA LEU A 168 -21.80 -3.59 3.30
C LEU A 168 -23.20 -3.34 3.89
N SER A 169 -23.39 -3.63 5.18
CA SER A 169 -24.67 -3.37 5.85
C SER A 169 -24.99 -1.89 5.91
N ALA A 170 -24.01 -1.06 6.29
CA ALA A 170 -24.13 0.40 6.28
C ALA A 170 -23.94 1.02 4.89
N ARG A 171 -23.60 0.23 3.86
CA ARG A 171 -23.29 0.68 2.50
C ARG A 171 -22.35 1.88 2.49
N ARG A 172 -21.22 1.73 3.18
CA ARG A 172 -20.28 2.81 3.46
C ARG A 172 -18.82 2.42 3.22
N VAL A 173 -18.09 3.32 2.58
CA VAL A 173 -16.63 3.26 2.48
C VAL A 173 -16.01 4.29 3.41
N THR A 174 -15.08 3.87 4.26
CA THR A 174 -14.37 4.76 5.19
C THR A 174 -12.86 4.67 4.94
N LEU A 175 -12.20 5.82 4.81
CA LEU A 175 -10.74 5.91 4.77
C LEU A 175 -10.21 6.35 6.12
N TYR A 176 -9.20 5.65 6.59
CA TYR A 176 -8.42 6.01 7.77
C TYR A 176 -6.98 6.35 7.36
N VAL A 177 -6.41 7.38 7.98
CA VAL A 177 -5.00 7.76 7.86
C VAL A 177 -4.42 7.81 9.27
N ARG A 178 -3.35 7.07 9.52
CA ARG A 178 -2.74 6.94 10.87
C ARG A 178 -3.76 6.58 11.96
N GLY A 179 -4.75 5.76 11.61
CA GLY A 179 -5.82 5.32 12.50
C GLY A 179 -7.00 6.30 12.66
N LYS A 180 -6.90 7.53 12.17
CA LYS A 180 -7.99 8.53 12.23
C LYS A 180 -8.88 8.45 10.99
N LYS A 181 -10.21 8.49 11.15
CA LYS A 181 -11.18 8.60 10.06
C LYS A 181 -11.03 9.95 9.37
N VAL A 182 -10.75 9.95 8.05
CA VAL A 182 -10.55 11.17 7.26
C VAL A 182 -11.54 11.32 6.11
N LEU A 183 -12.27 10.25 5.78
CA LEU A 183 -13.32 10.27 4.77
C LEU A 183 -14.33 9.17 5.06
N ALA A 184 -15.60 9.48 4.85
CA ALA A 184 -16.67 8.51 4.73
C ALA A 184 -17.50 8.82 3.48
N ALA A 185 -17.95 7.77 2.78
CA ALA A 185 -18.74 7.89 1.57
C ALA A 185 -19.85 6.83 1.55
N ARG A 186 -21.06 7.23 1.18
CA ARG A 186 -22.15 6.30 0.85
C ARG A 186 -21.76 5.51 -0.39
N ALA A 187 -22.04 4.21 -0.43
CA ALA A 187 -21.63 3.33 -1.49
C ALA A 187 -22.82 2.56 -2.09
N ALA A 188 -22.76 2.28 -3.40
CA ALA A 188 -23.52 1.19 -3.98
C ALA A 188 -22.64 -0.06 -3.97
N ILE A 189 -23.24 -1.21 -3.72
CA ILE A 189 -22.58 -2.50 -3.55
C ILE A 189 -23.17 -3.57 -4.48
N GLY A 190 -22.62 -4.76 -4.46
CA GLY A 190 -23.14 -5.91 -5.18
C GLY A 190 -24.55 -6.29 -4.78
N THR A 191 -25.32 -6.84 -5.74
CA THR A 191 -26.62 -7.43 -5.47
C THR A 191 -26.48 -8.75 -4.72
N SER A 192 -27.58 -9.36 -4.27
CA SER A 192 -27.58 -10.72 -3.71
C SER A 192 -27.13 -11.76 -4.72
N ALA A 193 -27.42 -11.57 -6.02
CA ALA A 193 -26.99 -12.47 -7.10
C ALA A 193 -25.51 -12.31 -7.45
N THR A 194 -24.94 -11.12 -7.25
CA THR A 194 -23.53 -10.79 -7.56
C THR A 194 -22.90 -10.03 -6.39
N PRO A 195 -22.74 -10.68 -5.22
CA PRO A 195 -22.35 -10.00 -4.00
C PRO A 195 -20.94 -9.44 -4.06
N THR A 196 -20.72 -8.35 -3.33
CA THR A 196 -19.37 -7.88 -3.03
C THR A 196 -18.72 -8.85 -2.06
N ALA A 197 -17.58 -9.45 -2.45
CA ALA A 197 -16.88 -10.43 -1.63
C ALA A 197 -16.38 -9.81 -0.32
N THR A 198 -16.78 -10.40 0.81
CA THR A 198 -16.29 -10.03 2.15
C THR A 198 -14.89 -10.59 2.39
N GLY A 199 -14.10 -9.91 3.24
CA GLY A 199 -12.77 -10.37 3.57
C GLY A 199 -11.75 -9.27 3.78
N ARG A 200 -10.47 -9.66 3.80
CA ARG A 200 -9.33 -8.75 3.92
C ARG A 200 -8.56 -8.74 2.62
N TYR A 201 -8.45 -7.58 2.04
CA TYR A 201 -7.85 -7.31 0.74
C TYR A 201 -6.88 -6.15 0.82
N TYR A 202 -6.37 -5.73 -0.30
CA TYR A 202 -5.58 -4.50 -0.43
C TYR A 202 -5.81 -3.89 -1.82
N VAL A 203 -5.53 -2.61 -1.97
CA VAL A 203 -5.53 -1.94 -3.28
C VAL A 203 -4.38 -2.52 -4.10
N ASN A 204 -4.69 -3.38 -5.08
CA ASN A 204 -3.67 -4.02 -5.93
C ASN A 204 -3.31 -3.19 -7.15
N GLN A 205 -4.16 -2.24 -7.54
CA GLN A 205 -3.94 -1.36 -8.68
C GLN A 205 -4.77 -0.08 -8.58
N ARG A 206 -4.29 0.96 -9.27
CA ARG A 206 -4.96 2.25 -9.37
C ARG A 206 -5.07 2.60 -10.84
N LEU A 207 -6.28 2.75 -11.33
CA LEU A 207 -6.58 2.92 -12.74
C LEU A 207 -7.33 4.24 -12.98
N ILE A 208 -6.98 4.93 -14.06
CA ILE A 208 -7.70 6.10 -14.56
C ILE A 208 -8.33 5.67 -15.88
N PRO A 209 -9.68 5.62 -15.97
CA PRO A 209 -10.36 5.29 -17.22
C PRO A 209 -10.09 6.31 -18.32
N GLY A 210 -10.16 5.88 -19.57
CA GLY A 210 -10.07 6.80 -20.72
C GLY A 210 -11.25 7.76 -20.78
N ASP A 211 -12.43 7.32 -20.31
CA ASP A 211 -13.63 8.14 -20.14
C ASP A 211 -13.89 8.30 -18.62
N THR A 212 -13.63 9.51 -18.11
CA THR A 212 -13.84 9.85 -16.71
C THR A 212 -15.28 10.21 -16.37
N SER A 213 -16.14 10.37 -17.39
CA SER A 213 -17.58 10.57 -17.26
C SER A 213 -18.38 9.26 -17.33
N GLY A 214 -17.71 8.16 -17.66
CA GLY A 214 -18.29 6.83 -17.82
C GLY A 214 -18.66 6.15 -16.50
N PRO A 215 -19.03 4.86 -16.56
CA PRO A 215 -19.56 4.11 -15.41
C PRO A 215 -18.56 3.92 -14.25
N PHE A 216 -17.26 4.11 -14.50
CA PHE A 216 -16.22 4.04 -13.46
C PHE A 216 -15.88 5.41 -12.86
N GLY A 217 -16.43 6.51 -13.39
CA GLY A 217 -16.11 7.87 -12.98
C GLY A 217 -14.62 8.19 -13.21
N PRO A 218 -14.02 9.10 -12.41
CA PRO A 218 -12.66 9.60 -12.64
C PRO A 218 -11.56 8.61 -12.25
N GLY A 219 -11.88 7.40 -11.78
CA GLY A 219 -10.86 6.42 -11.40
C GLY A 219 -11.42 5.15 -10.79
N ALA A 220 -10.53 4.16 -10.62
CA ALA A 220 -10.82 2.92 -9.95
C ALA A 220 -9.63 2.45 -9.11
N LEU A 221 -9.90 2.07 -7.87
CA LEU A 221 -8.99 1.35 -6.99
C LEU A 221 -9.37 -0.13 -7.08
N GLY A 222 -8.67 -0.89 -7.93
CA GLY A 222 -8.80 -2.35 -7.94
C GLY A 222 -8.34 -2.90 -6.59
N ILE A 223 -9.09 -3.83 -6.04
CA ILE A 223 -8.69 -4.53 -4.82
C ILE A 223 -8.35 -5.98 -5.13
N SER A 224 -7.62 -6.66 -4.25
CA SER A 224 -7.20 -8.05 -4.45
C SER A 224 -8.33 -9.07 -4.24
N ALA A 225 -9.57 -8.63 -4.44
CA ALA A 225 -10.77 -9.44 -4.41
C ALA A 225 -11.27 -9.75 -5.82
N PHE A 226 -11.86 -10.91 -5.97
CA PHE A 226 -12.53 -11.35 -7.19
C PHE A 226 -13.94 -11.81 -6.85
N SER A 227 -14.86 -11.64 -7.80
CA SER A 227 -16.19 -12.21 -7.69
C SER A 227 -16.13 -13.73 -7.61
N GLU A 228 -16.88 -14.31 -6.71
CA GLU A 228 -16.99 -15.77 -6.56
C GLU A 228 -18.02 -16.36 -7.53
N VAL A 229 -18.92 -15.52 -8.05
CA VAL A 229 -20.02 -15.93 -8.96
C VAL A 229 -19.77 -15.54 -10.41
N LEU A 230 -19.08 -14.44 -10.70
CA LEU A 230 -18.76 -13.97 -12.05
C LEU A 230 -17.43 -14.56 -12.55
N THR A 231 -17.34 -15.87 -12.65
CA THR A 231 -16.10 -16.57 -13.00
C THR A 231 -15.69 -16.44 -14.46
N GLY A 232 -16.65 -16.28 -15.37
CA GLY A 232 -16.43 -16.11 -16.81
C GLY A 232 -16.07 -14.69 -17.28
N TRP A 233 -16.01 -13.73 -16.37
CA TRP A 233 -15.63 -12.35 -16.72
C TRP A 233 -14.13 -12.24 -17.00
N THR A 234 -13.79 -11.32 -17.92
CA THR A 234 -12.39 -10.97 -18.22
C THR A 234 -11.61 -10.72 -16.93
N GLN A 235 -10.41 -11.30 -16.84
CA GLN A 235 -9.54 -11.24 -15.65
C GLN A 235 -10.16 -11.91 -14.40
N GLY A 236 -11.19 -12.75 -14.52
CA GLY A 236 -11.76 -13.51 -13.40
C GLY A 236 -12.70 -12.73 -12.49
N GLY A 237 -13.26 -11.61 -12.97
CA GLY A 237 -14.22 -10.80 -12.21
C GLY A 237 -13.59 -9.97 -11.08
N PRO A 238 -12.57 -9.12 -11.37
CA PRO A 238 -11.91 -8.31 -10.34
C PRO A 238 -12.87 -7.29 -9.76
N ILE A 239 -12.77 -7.05 -8.45
CA ILE A 239 -13.57 -6.07 -7.72
C ILE A 239 -12.76 -4.77 -7.55
N ALA A 240 -13.47 -3.63 -7.66
CA ALA A 240 -12.87 -2.31 -7.48
C ALA A 240 -13.78 -1.39 -6.64
N ILE A 241 -13.15 -0.39 -6.02
CA ILE A 241 -13.82 0.81 -5.49
C ILE A 241 -13.65 1.89 -6.55
N HIS A 242 -14.75 2.39 -7.12
CA HIS A 242 -14.69 3.34 -8.23
C HIS A 242 -15.79 4.40 -8.15
N GLY A 243 -15.73 5.40 -9.02
CA GLY A 243 -16.77 6.40 -9.18
C GLY A 243 -17.98 5.88 -9.94
N THR A 244 -18.85 6.79 -10.35
CA THR A 244 -20.07 6.41 -11.07
C THR A 244 -20.62 7.59 -11.87
N ASN A 245 -21.24 7.30 -13.00
CA ASN A 245 -22.09 8.23 -13.73
C ASN A 245 -23.58 8.14 -13.30
N ARG A 246 -23.89 7.31 -12.30
CA ARG A 246 -25.26 7.13 -11.76
C ARG A 246 -25.28 7.36 -10.24
N PRO A 247 -25.06 8.60 -9.76
CA PRO A 247 -24.92 8.88 -8.33
C PRO A 247 -26.22 8.65 -7.54
N HIS A 248 -27.40 8.67 -8.18
CA HIS A 248 -28.69 8.36 -7.58
C HIS A 248 -28.81 6.90 -7.08
N LEU A 249 -27.98 5.99 -7.59
CA LEU A 249 -27.94 4.59 -7.15
C LEU A 249 -27.08 4.36 -5.90
N LEU A 250 -26.36 5.37 -5.42
CA LEU A 250 -25.54 5.23 -4.22
C LEU A 250 -26.40 4.92 -3.00
N GLY A 251 -25.94 3.96 -2.21
CA GLY A 251 -26.69 3.41 -1.07
C GLY A 251 -27.60 2.24 -1.44
N GLN A 252 -27.49 1.69 -2.65
CA GLN A 252 -28.27 0.54 -3.10
C GLN A 252 -27.38 -0.66 -3.41
N ALA A 253 -27.95 -1.86 -3.45
CA ALA A 253 -27.31 -3.10 -3.89
C ALA A 253 -27.63 -3.31 -5.38
N VAL A 254 -26.81 -2.76 -6.27
CA VAL A 254 -27.11 -2.67 -7.72
C VAL A 254 -25.89 -2.96 -8.62
N SER A 255 -24.78 -3.38 -8.06
CA SER A 255 -23.57 -3.65 -8.85
C SER A 255 -23.32 -5.14 -9.03
N ASN A 256 -22.38 -5.47 -9.92
CA ASN A 256 -21.88 -6.82 -10.10
C ASN A 256 -20.68 -7.13 -9.15
N GLY A 257 -20.75 -6.63 -7.92
CA GLY A 257 -19.73 -6.85 -6.89
C GLY A 257 -18.80 -5.66 -6.65
N CYS A 258 -18.64 -4.72 -7.59
CA CYS A 258 -17.85 -3.50 -7.38
C CYS A 258 -18.52 -2.54 -6.39
N ILE A 259 -17.73 -1.74 -5.73
CA ILE A 259 -18.13 -0.74 -4.74
C ILE A 259 -18.11 0.63 -5.43
N ARG A 260 -19.28 1.28 -5.60
CA ARG A 260 -19.38 2.58 -6.25
C ARG A 260 -19.53 3.66 -5.19
N ILE A 261 -18.78 4.76 -5.33
CA ILE A 261 -18.90 5.94 -4.47
C ILE A 261 -19.00 7.21 -5.33
N HIS A 262 -19.44 8.32 -4.72
CA HIS A 262 -19.52 9.61 -5.42
C HIS A 262 -18.12 10.02 -5.94
N ASN A 263 -18.08 10.62 -7.15
CA ASN A 263 -16.85 10.94 -7.85
C ASN A 263 -15.90 11.84 -7.02
N ASP A 264 -16.43 12.85 -6.31
CA ASP A 264 -15.62 13.74 -5.46
C ASP A 264 -15.00 12.97 -4.28
N LYS A 265 -15.77 12.03 -3.70
CA LYS A 265 -15.25 11.17 -2.62
C LYS A 265 -14.21 10.21 -3.14
N LEU A 266 -14.42 9.67 -4.36
CA LEU A 266 -13.42 8.84 -5.01
C LEU A 266 -12.14 9.63 -5.29
N ALA A 267 -12.22 10.83 -5.84
CA ALA A 267 -11.04 11.66 -6.11
C ALA A 267 -10.20 11.90 -4.84
N ARG A 268 -10.88 12.14 -3.70
CA ARG A 268 -10.22 12.29 -2.39
C ARG A 268 -9.61 10.98 -1.89
N LEU A 269 -10.32 9.85 -2.04
CA LEU A 269 -9.86 8.51 -1.70
C LEU A 269 -8.65 8.14 -2.56
N PHE A 270 -8.75 8.35 -3.87
CA PHE A 270 -7.73 8.01 -4.86
C PHE A 270 -6.41 8.76 -4.61
N ARG A 271 -6.44 10.03 -4.20
CA ARG A 271 -5.23 10.79 -3.87
C ARG A 271 -4.47 10.22 -2.66
N ARG A 272 -5.16 9.58 -1.72
CA ARG A 272 -4.59 9.13 -0.44
C ARG A 272 -4.32 7.64 -0.34
N ALA A 273 -5.18 6.82 -0.94
CA ALA A 273 -5.06 5.37 -0.91
C ALA A 273 -4.11 4.91 -2.02
N LEU A 274 -2.87 4.61 -1.67
CA LEU A 274 -1.87 4.08 -2.57
C LEU A 274 -2.08 2.57 -2.79
N ALA A 275 -1.49 2.02 -3.85
CA ALA A 275 -1.43 0.57 -4.04
C ALA A 275 -0.71 -0.08 -2.84
N GLY A 276 -1.24 -1.16 -2.34
CA GLY A 276 -0.84 -1.80 -1.09
C GLY A 276 -1.70 -1.40 0.13
N THR A 277 -2.52 -0.32 0.05
CA THR A 277 -3.42 0.08 1.14
C THR A 277 -4.35 -1.07 1.52
N PRO A 278 -4.38 -1.52 2.79
CA PRO A 278 -5.30 -2.57 3.24
C PRO A 278 -6.76 -2.16 3.08
N VAL A 279 -7.58 -3.12 2.67
CA VAL A 279 -9.03 -2.99 2.51
C VAL A 279 -9.69 -4.12 3.28
N THR A 280 -10.59 -3.78 4.21
CA THR A 280 -11.46 -4.74 4.87
C THR A 280 -12.88 -4.54 4.34
N VAL A 281 -13.51 -5.61 3.88
CA VAL A 281 -14.92 -5.65 3.48
C VAL A 281 -15.65 -6.52 4.49
N SER A 282 -16.59 -5.94 5.24
CA SER A 282 -17.43 -6.62 6.22
C SER A 282 -18.90 -6.55 5.80
N ALA A 283 -19.68 -7.57 6.23
CA ALA A 283 -21.12 -7.59 6.09
C ALA A 283 -21.78 -6.49 6.90
#